data_fc559732840a410dd133b13880d8d069
#
_entry.id   fc559732840a410dd133b13880d8d069
#
_cell.length_a   1.000
_cell.length_b   1.000
_cell.length_c   1.000
_cell.angle_alpha   90.00
_cell.angle_beta   90.00
_cell.angle_gamma   90.00
#
_symmetry.space_group_name_H-M   'P 1'
#
loop_
_entity.id
_entity.type
_entity.pdbx_description
1 polymer ?
#
loop_
_entity_poly.entity_id
_entity_poly.type
_entity_poly.pdbx_seq_one_letter_code
_entity_poly.pdbx_strand_id
1 'polypeptide(L)'
;MSNAPGTRAMMSKDVASRGLGIELVDLSEGRAATRMTIRADMVNGHAIAHGGLIFTLADTAFACACNSYGPVTVAASADIVFVAPAREGDVLVAEAVERIRFGRSGLYDVTVRRGGDVIAEFRGRSHQLAPAPAAAPAAPAPATVPSAAPSAPTSPAQ
;
A
#
# COMPACT_ATOMS: atom_id res chain seq x y z
N MET A 1 21.37 -1.45 -4.08
CA MET A 1 20.04 -1.39 -3.43
C MET A 1 20.09 -0.30 -2.37
N SER A 2 19.35 0.77 -2.56
CA SER A 2 19.21 1.84 -1.57
C SER A 2 18.58 1.29 -0.29
N ASN A 3 19.09 1.70 0.86
CA ASN A 3 18.52 1.34 2.16
C ASN A 3 17.36 2.29 2.49
N ALA A 4 16.25 2.24 1.71
CA ALA A 4 15.07 3.07 1.92
C ALA A 4 14.18 2.47 3.05
N PRO A 5 14.44 2.80 4.33
CA PRO A 5 13.77 2.16 5.46
C PRO A 5 12.26 2.43 5.45
N GLY A 6 11.83 3.58 4.92
CA GLY A 6 10.40 3.93 4.81
C GLY A 6 9.63 2.97 3.94
N THR A 7 10.12 2.69 2.72
CA THR A 7 9.49 1.74 1.78
C THR A 7 9.47 0.31 2.35
N ARG A 8 10.57 -0.15 2.95
CA ARG A 8 10.63 -1.50 3.53
C ARG A 8 9.67 -1.65 4.71
N ALA A 9 9.59 -0.65 5.58
CA ALA A 9 8.63 -0.64 6.70
C ALA A 9 7.17 -0.59 6.21
N MET A 10 6.89 0.13 5.13
CA MET A 10 5.57 0.15 4.48
C MET A 10 5.22 -1.24 3.94
N MET A 11 6.08 -1.83 3.11
CA MET A 11 5.84 -3.14 2.50
C MET A 11 5.69 -4.26 3.53
N SER A 12 6.41 -4.20 4.66
CA SER A 12 6.27 -5.22 5.72
C SER A 12 4.89 -5.23 6.38
N LYS A 13 4.15 -4.12 6.33
CA LYS A 13 2.80 -3.96 6.87
C LYS A 13 1.71 -4.06 5.81
N ASP A 14 2.07 -4.08 4.53
CA ASP A 14 1.13 -4.14 3.41
C ASP A 14 0.57 -5.56 3.24
N VAL A 15 -0.57 -5.80 3.89
CA VAL A 15 -1.28 -7.08 3.84
C VAL A 15 -1.91 -7.31 2.47
N ALA A 16 -2.38 -6.25 1.79
CA ALA A 16 -3.03 -6.35 0.49
C ALA A 16 -2.04 -6.81 -0.59
N SER A 17 -0.90 -6.12 -0.73
CA SER A 17 0.14 -6.50 -1.69
C SER A 17 0.66 -7.90 -1.43
N ARG A 18 0.90 -8.26 -0.15
CA ARG A 18 1.33 -9.61 0.23
C ARG A 18 0.29 -10.68 -0.13
N GLY A 19 -1.01 -10.43 0.09
CA GLY A 19 -2.09 -11.34 -0.27
C GLY A 19 -2.19 -11.58 -1.78
N LEU A 20 -1.82 -10.60 -2.59
CA LEU A 20 -1.74 -10.70 -4.04
C LEU A 20 -0.43 -11.32 -4.54
N GLY A 21 0.54 -11.57 -3.66
CA GLY A 21 1.86 -12.07 -4.04
C GLY A 21 2.73 -11.02 -4.74
N ILE A 22 2.49 -9.73 -4.45
CA ILE A 22 3.31 -8.64 -4.97
C ILE A 22 4.62 -8.58 -4.17
N GLU A 23 5.73 -8.64 -4.88
CA GLU A 23 7.08 -8.60 -4.34
C GLU A 23 7.82 -7.35 -4.81
N LEU A 24 8.55 -6.69 -3.92
CA LEU A 24 9.48 -5.61 -4.26
C LEU A 24 10.78 -6.24 -4.77
N VAL A 25 11.14 -5.98 -6.05
CA VAL A 25 12.31 -6.58 -6.70
C VAL A 25 13.47 -5.63 -6.88
N ASP A 26 13.20 -4.32 -6.99
CA ASP A 26 14.23 -3.28 -7.01
C ASP A 26 13.74 -2.00 -6.33
N LEU A 27 14.69 -1.23 -5.75
CA LEU A 27 14.41 0.00 -5.04
C LEU A 27 15.61 0.93 -5.02
N SER A 28 15.40 2.16 -5.47
CA SER A 28 16.32 3.29 -5.32
C SER A 28 15.51 4.58 -5.15
N GLU A 29 16.16 5.70 -4.89
CA GLU A 29 15.47 6.98 -4.74
C GLU A 29 14.67 7.35 -5.98
N GLY A 30 13.35 7.58 -5.81
CA GLY A 30 12.43 7.89 -6.88
C GLY A 30 12.13 6.74 -7.85
N ARG A 31 12.60 5.52 -7.57
CA ARG A 31 12.42 4.34 -8.44
C ARG A 31 12.11 3.10 -7.63
N ALA A 32 11.21 2.27 -8.17
CA ALA A 32 10.95 0.95 -7.62
C ALA A 32 10.47 0.00 -8.72
N ALA A 33 10.74 -1.28 -8.55
CA ALA A 33 10.13 -2.32 -9.35
C ALA A 33 9.44 -3.35 -8.47
N THR A 34 8.22 -3.74 -8.85
CA THR A 34 7.44 -4.78 -8.19
C THR A 34 7.07 -5.87 -9.18
N ARG A 35 6.82 -7.08 -8.69
CA ARG A 35 6.47 -8.25 -9.49
C ARG A 35 5.24 -8.94 -8.94
N MET A 36 4.38 -9.47 -9.81
CA MET A 36 3.23 -10.29 -9.47
C MET A 36 3.01 -11.37 -10.53
N THR A 37 2.69 -12.59 -10.10
CA THR A 37 2.23 -13.65 -11.02
C THR A 37 0.71 -13.67 -11.04
N ILE A 38 0.12 -13.70 -12.24
CA ILE A 38 -1.33 -13.79 -12.41
C ILE A 38 -1.79 -15.20 -12.10
N ARG A 39 -2.59 -15.36 -11.04
CA ARG A 39 -3.18 -16.63 -10.60
C ARG A 39 -4.58 -16.82 -11.22
N ALA A 40 -5.12 -18.04 -11.13
CA ALA A 40 -6.47 -18.38 -11.60
C ALA A 40 -7.57 -17.52 -10.96
N ASP A 41 -7.41 -17.12 -9.68
CA ASP A 41 -8.35 -16.27 -8.94
C ASP A 41 -8.24 -14.77 -9.29
N MET A 42 -7.34 -14.41 -10.20
CA MET A 42 -7.09 -13.04 -10.64
C MET A 42 -7.63 -12.74 -12.05
N VAL A 43 -8.22 -13.70 -12.72
CA VAL A 43 -8.80 -13.50 -14.06
C VAL A 43 -10.28 -13.12 -13.99
N ASN A 44 -10.71 -12.30 -14.95
CA ASN A 44 -12.10 -11.87 -15.08
C ASN A 44 -12.90 -12.83 -15.97
N GLY A 45 -14.17 -12.52 -16.25
CA GLY A 45 -15.06 -13.32 -17.08
C GLY A 45 -14.64 -13.48 -18.56
N HIS A 46 -13.59 -12.78 -18.99
CA HIS A 46 -12.97 -12.90 -20.32
C HIS A 46 -11.68 -13.72 -20.30
N ALA A 47 -11.37 -14.41 -19.19
CA ALA A 47 -10.15 -15.17 -18.98
C ALA A 47 -8.86 -14.35 -19.15
N ILE A 48 -8.91 -13.06 -18.80
CA ILE A 48 -7.75 -12.15 -18.75
C ILE A 48 -7.62 -11.57 -17.35
N ALA A 49 -6.43 -11.17 -16.97
CA ALA A 49 -6.15 -10.55 -15.67
C ALA A 49 -7.07 -9.36 -15.42
N HIS A 50 -7.69 -9.31 -14.23
CA HIS A 50 -8.57 -8.21 -13.86
C HIS A 50 -7.77 -6.90 -13.80
N GLY A 51 -8.24 -5.86 -14.50
CA GLY A 51 -7.54 -4.57 -14.59
C GLY A 51 -7.26 -3.91 -13.25
N GLY A 52 -8.17 -4.09 -12.27
CA GLY A 52 -7.95 -3.60 -10.89
C GLY A 52 -6.73 -4.21 -10.21
N LEU A 53 -6.36 -5.46 -10.55
CA LEU A 53 -5.17 -6.11 -9.98
C LEU A 53 -3.88 -5.63 -10.66
N ILE A 54 -3.93 -5.38 -11.97
CA ILE A 54 -2.83 -4.72 -12.70
C ILE A 54 -2.61 -3.30 -12.16
N PHE A 55 -3.71 -2.58 -11.89
CA PHE A 55 -3.66 -1.26 -11.24
C PHE A 55 -2.98 -1.36 -9.88
N THR A 56 -3.35 -2.33 -9.04
CA THR A 56 -2.77 -2.52 -7.70
C THR A 56 -1.27 -2.81 -7.78
N LEU A 57 -0.82 -3.62 -8.74
CA LEU A 57 0.60 -3.86 -8.97
C LEU A 57 1.35 -2.55 -9.30
N ALA A 58 0.80 -1.74 -10.23
CA ALA A 58 1.37 -0.46 -10.62
C ALA A 58 1.38 0.55 -9.46
N ASP A 59 0.28 0.63 -8.71
CA ASP A 59 0.15 1.51 -7.55
C ASP A 59 1.12 1.14 -6.43
N THR A 60 1.36 -0.17 -6.20
CA THR A 60 2.36 -0.64 -5.24
C THR A 60 3.77 -0.22 -5.66
N ALA A 61 4.15 -0.33 -6.94
CA ALA A 61 5.44 0.16 -7.43
C ALA A 61 5.56 1.67 -7.25
N PHE A 62 4.52 2.42 -7.60
CA PHE A 62 4.43 3.87 -7.38
C PHE A 62 4.58 4.23 -5.91
N ALA A 63 3.85 3.56 -5.00
CA ALA A 63 3.95 3.77 -3.56
C ALA A 63 5.37 3.50 -3.04
N CYS A 64 6.02 2.45 -3.52
CA CYS A 64 7.42 2.15 -3.17
C CYS A 64 8.37 3.26 -3.63
N ALA A 65 8.21 3.75 -4.86
CA ALA A 65 9.05 4.82 -5.40
C ALA A 65 8.87 6.14 -4.65
N CYS A 66 7.63 6.56 -4.37
CA CYS A 66 7.39 7.85 -3.70
C CYS A 66 7.74 7.83 -2.20
N ASN A 67 7.78 6.66 -1.55
CA ASN A 67 8.23 6.50 -0.15
C ASN A 67 9.74 6.20 -0.01
N SER A 68 10.48 6.12 -1.11
CA SER A 68 11.92 5.81 -1.10
C SER A 68 12.77 6.88 -0.40
N TYR A 69 12.24 8.08 -0.26
CA TYR A 69 12.88 9.22 0.42
C TYR A 69 12.66 9.26 1.94
N GLY A 70 11.79 8.41 2.48
CA GLY A 70 11.54 8.27 3.92
C GLY A 70 10.22 8.85 4.44
N PRO A 71 9.84 10.11 4.16
CA PRO A 71 8.57 10.66 4.62
C PRO A 71 7.36 9.94 4.04
N VAL A 72 6.32 9.74 4.87
CA VAL A 72 5.09 9.06 4.46
C VAL A 72 4.42 9.83 3.32
N THR A 73 4.28 9.16 2.19
CA THR A 73 3.75 9.73 0.95
C THR A 73 2.67 8.79 0.40
N VAL A 74 1.53 9.37 0.03
CA VAL A 74 0.37 8.62 -0.44
C VAL A 74 -0.03 9.05 -1.86
N ALA A 75 -0.84 8.24 -2.53
CA ALA A 75 -1.46 8.61 -3.79
C ALA A 75 -2.47 9.74 -3.59
N ALA A 76 -2.40 10.78 -4.42
CA ALA A 76 -3.39 11.85 -4.50
C ALA A 76 -4.32 11.65 -5.71
N SER A 77 -3.79 11.12 -6.80
CA SER A 77 -4.55 10.72 -7.97
C SER A 77 -3.73 9.75 -8.82
N ALA A 78 -4.40 8.93 -9.61
CA ALA A 78 -3.76 8.07 -10.58
C ALA A 78 -4.70 7.80 -11.75
N ASP A 79 -4.08 7.52 -12.91
CA ASP A 79 -4.78 6.99 -14.05
C ASP A 79 -3.97 5.86 -14.70
N ILE A 80 -4.65 4.97 -15.45
CA ILE A 80 -4.03 3.83 -16.10
C ILE A 80 -4.61 3.62 -17.50
N VAL A 81 -3.75 3.26 -18.44
CA VAL A 81 -4.14 2.79 -19.77
C VAL A 81 -3.72 1.34 -19.92
N PHE A 82 -4.68 0.46 -20.20
CA PHE A 82 -4.42 -0.94 -20.48
C PHE A 82 -4.10 -1.10 -21.97
N VAL A 83 -2.88 -1.56 -22.28
CA VAL A 83 -2.34 -1.65 -23.64
C VAL A 83 -2.57 -3.05 -24.22
N ALA A 84 -2.35 -4.09 -23.41
CA ALA A 84 -2.49 -5.48 -23.83
C ALA A 84 -3.02 -6.35 -22.69
N PRO A 85 -3.73 -7.45 -22.96
CA PRO A 85 -4.21 -8.37 -21.94
C PRO A 85 -3.07 -9.20 -21.36
N ALA A 86 -3.14 -9.44 -20.05
CA ALA A 86 -2.37 -10.47 -19.38
C ALA A 86 -3.27 -11.67 -19.06
N ARG A 87 -2.69 -12.85 -18.86
CA ARG A 87 -3.41 -14.11 -18.64
C ARG A 87 -2.87 -14.83 -17.41
N GLU A 88 -3.61 -15.84 -16.96
CA GLU A 88 -3.14 -16.75 -15.92
C GLU A 88 -1.75 -17.31 -16.27
N GLY A 89 -0.87 -17.33 -15.27
CA GLY A 89 0.53 -17.78 -15.41
C GLY A 89 1.50 -16.67 -15.86
N ASP A 90 1.00 -15.55 -16.37
CA ASP A 90 1.88 -14.42 -16.74
C ASP A 90 2.53 -13.82 -15.49
N VAL A 91 3.82 -13.52 -15.61
CA VAL A 91 4.57 -12.75 -14.61
C VAL A 91 4.64 -11.31 -15.07
N LEU A 92 4.05 -10.41 -14.30
CA LEU A 92 4.06 -8.99 -14.55
C LEU A 92 5.09 -8.29 -13.68
N VAL A 93 5.80 -7.32 -14.26
CA VAL A 93 6.72 -6.42 -13.57
C VAL A 93 6.25 -4.99 -13.78
N ALA A 94 6.08 -4.24 -12.69
CA ALA A 94 5.77 -2.81 -12.73
C ALA A 94 7.01 -2.02 -12.33
N GLU A 95 7.44 -1.11 -13.20
CA GLU A 95 8.62 -0.26 -13.00
C GLU A 95 8.20 1.19 -12.85
N ALA A 96 8.31 1.73 -11.64
CA ALA A 96 7.98 3.11 -11.29
C ALA A 96 9.21 4.02 -11.39
N VAL A 97 9.03 5.19 -12.00
CA VAL A 97 10.06 6.22 -12.17
C VAL A 97 9.49 7.59 -11.82
N GLU A 98 10.17 8.30 -10.93
CA GLU A 98 9.87 9.70 -10.65
C GLU A 98 10.11 10.56 -11.89
N ARG A 99 9.16 11.42 -12.22
CA ARG A 99 9.28 12.41 -13.29
C ARG A 99 9.69 13.77 -12.73
N ILE A 100 9.06 14.17 -11.63
CA ILE A 100 9.33 15.44 -10.96
C ILE A 100 8.74 15.42 -9.55
N ARG A 101 9.41 16.09 -8.62
CA ARG A 101 8.86 16.47 -7.32
C ARG A 101 8.75 17.99 -7.21
N PHE A 102 7.67 18.46 -6.61
CA PHE A 102 7.41 19.88 -6.40
C PHE A 102 6.65 20.09 -5.09
N GLY A 103 7.22 20.87 -4.18
CA GLY A 103 6.68 21.04 -2.83
C GLY A 103 6.54 19.68 -2.11
N ARG A 104 5.31 19.36 -1.71
CA ARG A 104 4.96 18.07 -1.06
C ARG A 104 4.38 17.04 -2.03
N SER A 105 4.42 17.30 -3.32
CA SER A 105 3.84 16.45 -4.35
C SER A 105 4.91 15.91 -5.29
N GLY A 106 4.58 14.82 -5.99
CA GLY A 106 5.40 14.23 -7.03
C GLY A 106 4.56 13.62 -8.14
N LEU A 107 5.14 13.52 -9.32
CA LEU A 107 4.57 12.85 -10.49
C LEU A 107 5.47 11.68 -10.86
N TYR A 108 4.86 10.52 -11.07
CA TYR A 108 5.53 9.26 -11.35
C TYR A 108 4.87 8.56 -12.54
N ASP A 109 5.67 7.96 -13.41
CA ASP A 109 5.18 7.06 -14.44
C ASP A 109 5.53 5.63 -14.05
N VAL A 110 4.61 4.69 -14.31
CA VAL A 110 4.82 3.27 -14.10
C VAL A 110 4.46 2.51 -15.36
N THR A 111 5.42 1.74 -15.89
CA THR A 111 5.18 0.81 -16.98
C THR A 111 5.03 -0.60 -16.43
N VAL A 112 3.92 -1.26 -16.73
CA VAL A 112 3.70 -2.68 -16.41
C VAL A 112 4.04 -3.52 -17.63
N ARG A 113 4.92 -4.52 -17.45
CA ARG A 113 5.40 -5.37 -18.54
C ARG A 113 5.21 -6.85 -18.24
N ARG A 114 5.06 -7.62 -19.31
CA ARG A 114 5.25 -9.07 -19.36
C ARG A 114 6.43 -9.35 -20.28
N GLY A 115 7.59 -9.61 -19.71
CA GLY A 115 8.82 -9.66 -20.51
C GLY A 115 9.06 -8.35 -21.26
N GLY A 116 9.14 -8.41 -22.60
CA GLY A 116 9.30 -7.23 -23.45
C GLY A 116 8.02 -6.45 -23.76
N ASP A 117 6.84 -7.06 -23.54
CA ASP A 117 5.55 -6.49 -23.93
C ASP A 117 5.03 -5.52 -22.88
N VAL A 118 4.57 -4.35 -23.29
CA VAL A 118 3.86 -3.41 -22.42
C VAL A 118 2.41 -3.89 -22.21
N ILE A 119 2.00 -4.05 -20.95
CA ILE A 119 0.65 -4.44 -20.56
C ILE A 119 -0.18 -3.23 -20.16
N ALA A 120 0.41 -2.29 -19.42
CA ALA A 120 -0.26 -1.07 -19.00
C ALA A 120 0.74 0.06 -18.76
N GLU A 121 0.26 1.29 -18.93
CA GLU A 121 0.94 2.52 -18.52
C GLU A 121 0.10 3.21 -17.45
N PHE A 122 0.73 3.57 -16.34
CA PHE A 122 0.11 4.20 -15.18
C PHE A 122 0.82 5.51 -14.89
N ARG A 123 0.07 6.53 -14.50
CA ARG A 123 0.60 7.79 -14.01
C ARG A 123 -0.01 8.13 -12.66
N GLY A 124 0.84 8.27 -11.63
CA GLY A 124 0.44 8.62 -10.26
C GLY A 124 0.93 9.99 -9.85
N ARG A 125 0.09 10.72 -9.14
CA ARG A 125 0.48 11.91 -8.39
C ARG A 125 0.52 11.57 -6.91
N SER A 126 1.65 11.83 -6.28
CA SER A 126 1.85 11.61 -4.85
C SER A 126 1.65 12.88 -4.04
N HIS A 127 1.33 12.71 -2.75
CA HIS A 127 1.31 13.78 -1.76
C HIS A 127 1.94 13.30 -0.45
N GLN A 128 2.99 14.01 0.01
CA GLN A 128 3.63 13.75 1.28
C GLN A 128 2.75 14.24 2.43
N LEU A 129 2.45 13.37 3.38
CA LEU A 129 1.69 13.72 4.57
C LEU A 129 2.54 14.59 5.51
N ALA A 130 1.88 15.44 6.30
CA ALA A 130 2.56 16.10 7.41
C ALA A 130 3.01 15.04 8.42
N PRO A 131 4.14 15.26 9.14
CA PRO A 131 4.48 14.42 10.28
C PRO A 131 3.27 14.34 11.23
N ALA A 132 2.96 13.15 11.75
CA ALA A 132 1.93 13.04 12.76
C ALA A 132 2.30 13.94 13.94
N PRO A 133 1.35 14.71 14.52
CA PRO A 133 1.62 15.44 15.76
C PRO A 133 2.12 14.44 16.79
N ALA A 134 3.14 14.84 17.57
CA ALA A 134 3.63 14.01 18.66
C ALA A 134 2.43 13.53 19.48
N ALA A 135 2.32 12.23 19.75
CA ALA A 135 1.21 11.67 20.52
C ALA A 135 1.09 12.46 21.81
N ALA A 136 -0.08 13.07 22.04
CA ALA A 136 -0.38 13.67 23.32
C ALA A 136 -0.17 12.60 24.42
N PRO A 137 0.39 12.93 25.58
CA PRO A 137 0.56 11.97 26.65
C PRO A 137 -0.81 11.32 26.92
N ALA A 138 -0.83 9.99 27.03
CA ALA A 138 -2.05 9.23 27.28
C ALA A 138 -2.75 9.83 28.50
N ALA A 139 -4.04 10.15 28.37
CA ALA A 139 -4.85 10.59 29.49
C ALA A 139 -4.74 9.53 30.61
N PRO A 140 -4.60 9.95 31.90
CA PRO A 140 -4.54 9.00 32.98
C PRO A 140 -5.79 8.12 32.97
N ALA A 141 -5.60 6.83 33.17
CA ALA A 141 -6.71 5.88 33.23
C ALA A 141 -7.77 6.36 34.28
N PRO A 142 -9.07 6.24 34.00
CA PRO A 142 -10.09 6.63 34.91
C PRO A 142 -9.90 5.85 36.22
N ALA A 143 -9.93 6.58 37.35
CA ALA A 143 -9.81 5.97 38.68
C ALA A 143 -10.89 4.91 38.85
N THR A 144 -10.50 3.70 39.19
CA THR A 144 -11.41 2.61 39.53
C THR A 144 -12.25 3.01 40.75
N VAL A 145 -13.53 3.23 40.53
CA VAL A 145 -14.50 3.42 41.66
C VAL A 145 -14.61 2.08 42.38
N PRO A 146 -14.34 2.02 43.65
CA PRO A 146 -14.51 0.76 44.40
C PRO A 146 -15.99 0.36 44.36
N SER A 147 -16.25 -0.88 43.94
CA SER A 147 -17.58 -1.49 43.93
C SER A 147 -18.11 -1.56 45.37
N ALA A 148 -19.26 -0.92 45.64
CA ALA A 148 -19.96 -1.06 46.91
C ALA A 148 -20.36 -2.52 47.13
N ALA A 149 -19.98 -3.07 48.27
CA ALA A 149 -20.36 -4.42 48.66
C ALA A 149 -21.91 -4.53 48.79
N PRO A 150 -22.52 -5.65 48.41
CA PRO A 150 -23.96 -5.85 48.59
C PRO A 150 -24.30 -5.93 50.06
N SER A 151 -25.25 -5.11 50.52
CA SER A 151 -25.84 -5.16 51.84
C SER A 151 -26.56 -6.49 52.06
N ALA A 152 -26.31 -7.14 53.18
CA ALA A 152 -26.94 -8.39 53.57
C ALA A 152 -28.45 -8.23 53.76
N PRO A 153 -29.27 -9.26 53.46
CA PRO A 153 -30.70 -9.19 53.67
C PRO A 153 -31.03 -9.28 55.20
N THR A 154 -31.81 -8.31 55.70
CA THR A 154 -32.42 -8.36 57.02
C THR A 154 -33.48 -9.42 57.01
N SER A 155 -33.31 -10.42 57.90
CA SER A 155 -34.29 -11.47 58.20
C SER A 155 -35.51 -10.88 58.97
N PRO A 156 -36.76 -11.24 58.71
CA PRO A 156 -37.91 -10.82 59.49
C PRO A 156 -38.00 -11.70 60.76
N ALA A 157 -38.04 -11.05 61.87
CA ALA A 157 -38.42 -11.69 63.14
C ALA A 157 -39.94 -11.87 63.20
N GLN A 158 -40.36 -12.99 63.74
CA GLN A 158 -41.76 -13.37 64.03
C GLN A 158 -42.48 -12.42 65.00
#